data_db872b58e8a882fbdcd2665a2a756868
#
_entry.id   db872b58e8a882fbdcd2665a2a756868
#
_cell.length_a   1.000
_cell.length_b   1.000
_cell.length_c   1.000
_cell.angle_alpha   90.00
_cell.angle_beta   90.00
_cell.angle_gamma   90.00
#
_symmetry.space_group_name_H-M   'P 1'
#
loop_
_entity.id
_entity.type
_entity.pdbx_description
1 polymer ?
#
loop_
_entity_poly.entity_id
_entity_poly.type
_entity_poly.pdbx_seq_one_letter_code
_entity_poly.pdbx_strand_id
1 'polypeptide(L)'
;MAARLVIGLWLARASASDELGLRVEWHAPFVSGGGYCSEATAFAEALADANVSITAVPHGDGYSREYFDGLPAEAQARLRALLDGPGGDRARRRRRPLVAVCHSEPGAWHVAGGPNWPSSPCPPRGGAAAYVVGRTMFETDRLPNGWAARLNAVDEVWVPTEWARGVFAAGGVDGARLRVVAEPVDVAYFDPAAAAADAARADVRAALARLARPPATERSDGTSVFLSVFKWEPRKGWDVLLEAWWREFTADDDVLLVLLTSEYHSTADFEAQVDELRARLLGGGGAAARAPAPVRIETKVSHAVLRALYAEARAVVLPTRGEGWGRPHVEAMSMGTPVIATNWSGPTAFLSERNGYPLRFDGLVELPADHAFAGHKWAQPSVAHLQERLRAVVDAPEDARARGRRAREDMVAHFAPDVLAHDVLGHLRRIEASLHVPAGDTPEL
;
A
#
# COMPACT_ATOMS: atom_id res chain seq x y z
N MET A 1 -6.45 8.66 26.94
CA MET A 1 -7.50 9.70 27.15
C MET A 1 -6.98 11.12 26.87
N ALA A 2 -5.74 11.47 27.21
CA ALA A 2 -5.20 12.82 26.98
C ALA A 2 -4.93 13.20 25.52
N ALA A 3 -4.57 12.27 24.63
CA ALA A 3 -4.28 12.55 23.22
C ALA A 3 -5.55 12.88 22.39
N ARG A 4 -6.72 12.33 22.76
CA ARG A 4 -8.00 12.67 22.11
C ARG A 4 -8.52 14.07 22.45
N LEU A 5 -8.10 14.64 23.58
CA LEU A 5 -8.54 15.97 23.99
C LEU A 5 -7.82 17.11 23.26
N VAL A 6 -6.60 16.89 22.78
CA VAL A 6 -5.82 17.92 22.06
C VAL A 6 -6.26 18.03 20.61
N ILE A 7 -6.60 16.90 19.96
CA ILE A 7 -7.08 16.88 18.55
C ILE A 7 -8.51 17.40 18.44
N GLY A 8 -9.38 17.09 19.42
CA GLY A 8 -10.77 17.59 19.46
C GLY A 8 -10.91 19.11 19.62
N LEU A 9 -9.90 19.79 20.20
CA LEU A 9 -9.91 21.25 20.37
C LEU A 9 -9.44 22.03 19.12
N TRP A 10 -8.75 21.36 18.18
CA TRP A 10 -8.35 21.96 16.91
C TRP A 10 -9.45 21.84 15.84
N LEU A 11 -10.22 20.77 15.81
CA LEU A 11 -11.34 20.57 14.87
C LEU A 11 -12.56 21.46 15.18
N ALA A 12 -12.69 21.99 16.40
CA ALA A 12 -13.81 22.85 16.82
C ALA A 12 -13.70 24.32 16.39
N ARG A 13 -12.70 24.71 15.59
CA ARG A 13 -12.48 26.09 15.12
C ARG A 13 -12.47 26.28 13.61
N ALA A 14 -12.97 25.33 12.81
CA ALA A 14 -13.29 25.63 11.41
C ALA A 14 -14.55 26.51 11.39
N SER A 15 -14.37 27.81 11.31
CA SER A 15 -15.46 28.77 11.07
C SER A 15 -16.02 28.52 9.66
N ALA A 16 -17.28 28.91 9.43
CA ALA A 16 -17.95 28.79 8.13
C ALA A 16 -17.25 29.49 6.93
N SER A 17 -16.07 30.11 7.16
CA SER A 17 -15.21 30.76 6.17
C SER A 17 -14.12 29.84 5.58
N ASP A 18 -14.00 28.57 6.00
CA ASP A 18 -12.93 27.65 5.56
C ASP A 18 -13.39 26.60 4.52
N GLU A 19 -14.62 26.70 4.01
CA GLU A 19 -15.11 25.84 2.93
C GLU A 19 -14.39 26.16 1.62
N LEU A 20 -13.71 25.16 1.03
CA LEU A 20 -13.07 25.31 -0.28
C LEU A 20 -14.10 25.75 -1.34
N GLY A 21 -13.78 26.78 -2.11
CA GLY A 21 -14.58 27.24 -3.24
C GLY A 21 -14.49 26.35 -4.48
N LEU A 22 -13.83 25.20 -4.38
CA LEU A 22 -13.70 24.22 -5.47
C LEU A 22 -14.65 23.03 -5.28
N ARG A 23 -14.76 22.22 -6.33
CA ARG A 23 -15.25 20.83 -6.29
C ARG A 23 -14.18 19.89 -6.80
N VAL A 24 -14.09 18.71 -6.20
CA VAL A 24 -13.11 17.70 -6.57
C VAL A 24 -13.81 16.49 -7.18
N GLU A 25 -13.38 16.06 -8.35
CA GLU A 25 -13.70 14.75 -8.90
C GLU A 25 -12.45 13.87 -8.81
N TRP A 26 -12.55 12.81 -7.98
CA TRP A 26 -11.45 11.86 -7.79
C TRP A 26 -11.71 10.64 -8.66
N HIS A 27 -10.99 10.54 -9.76
CA HIS A 27 -11.09 9.45 -10.72
C HIS A 27 -10.14 8.33 -10.32
N ALA A 28 -10.67 7.18 -9.88
CA ALA A 28 -9.87 6.05 -9.41
C ALA A 28 -10.63 4.72 -9.52
N PRO A 29 -9.97 3.57 -9.35
CA PRO A 29 -10.61 2.26 -9.41
C PRO A 29 -11.30 1.89 -8.09
N PHE A 30 -12.24 2.71 -7.62
CA PHE A 30 -12.92 2.61 -6.31
C PHE A 30 -13.60 1.27 -6.01
N VAL A 31 -13.80 0.42 -6.98
CA VAL A 31 -14.55 -0.83 -6.85
C VAL A 31 -13.78 -2.05 -7.37
N SER A 32 -12.45 -1.96 -7.46
CA SER A 32 -11.61 -3.04 -7.98
C SER A 32 -11.01 -3.95 -6.89
N GLY A 33 -10.87 -3.46 -5.65
CA GLY A 33 -10.21 -4.16 -4.54
C GLY A 33 -8.68 -4.15 -4.60
N GLY A 34 -8.08 -3.41 -5.53
CA GLY A 34 -6.62 -3.28 -5.66
C GLY A 34 -6.00 -2.21 -4.74
N GLY A 35 -4.68 -2.02 -4.84
CA GLY A 35 -3.94 -1.01 -4.07
C GLY A 35 -4.43 0.40 -4.33
N TYR A 36 -4.60 0.79 -5.58
CA TYR A 36 -5.17 2.08 -5.97
C TYR A 36 -6.61 2.28 -5.45
N CYS A 37 -7.41 1.20 -5.37
CA CYS A 37 -8.76 1.24 -4.81
C CYS A 37 -8.74 1.65 -3.34
N SER A 38 -7.95 0.93 -2.52
CA SER A 38 -7.90 1.18 -1.08
C SER A 38 -7.29 2.55 -0.75
N GLU A 39 -6.28 3.00 -1.50
CA GLU A 39 -5.69 4.31 -1.36
C GLU A 39 -6.70 5.43 -1.69
N ALA A 40 -7.33 5.35 -2.86
CA ALA A 40 -8.28 6.36 -3.31
C ALA A 40 -9.50 6.47 -2.37
N THR A 41 -10.00 5.33 -1.88
CA THR A 41 -11.11 5.30 -0.93
C THR A 41 -10.72 5.99 0.38
N ALA A 42 -9.54 5.69 0.93
CA ALA A 42 -9.06 6.32 2.15
C ALA A 42 -8.91 7.85 2.02
N PHE A 43 -8.38 8.34 0.90
CA PHE A 43 -8.31 9.78 0.63
C PHE A 43 -9.70 10.41 0.47
N ALA A 44 -10.57 9.79 -0.33
CA ALA A 44 -11.89 10.36 -0.62
C ALA A 44 -12.77 10.43 0.64
N GLU A 45 -12.72 9.40 1.48
CA GLU A 45 -13.44 9.39 2.76
C GLU A 45 -12.90 10.46 3.72
N ALA A 46 -11.59 10.54 3.89
CA ALA A 46 -10.99 11.51 4.80
C ALA A 46 -11.20 12.97 4.34
N LEU A 47 -11.18 13.22 3.04
CA LEU A 47 -11.51 14.55 2.49
C LEU A 47 -12.99 14.89 2.63
N ALA A 48 -13.89 13.92 2.45
CA ALA A 48 -15.33 14.11 2.70
C ALA A 48 -15.60 14.42 4.17
N ASP A 49 -14.95 13.70 5.09
CA ASP A 49 -15.03 13.95 6.53
C ASP A 49 -14.47 15.34 6.92
N ALA A 50 -13.52 15.87 6.12
CA ALA A 50 -12.99 17.23 6.22
C ALA A 50 -13.85 18.29 5.48
N ASN A 51 -15.09 17.96 5.08
CA ASN A 51 -16.04 18.82 4.37
C ASN A 51 -15.59 19.31 2.97
N VAL A 52 -14.72 18.56 2.29
CA VAL A 52 -14.40 18.81 0.89
C VAL A 52 -15.56 18.36 0.01
N SER A 53 -15.96 19.20 -0.96
CA SER A 53 -16.95 18.82 -1.99
C SER A 53 -16.32 17.83 -2.97
N ILE A 54 -16.31 16.54 -2.63
CA ILE A 54 -15.68 15.46 -3.40
C ILE A 54 -16.69 14.50 -4.00
N THR A 55 -16.43 14.01 -5.19
CA THR A 55 -17.17 12.93 -5.87
C THR A 55 -16.18 11.88 -6.34
N ALA A 56 -16.42 10.64 -5.98
CA ALA A 56 -15.66 9.49 -6.49
C ALA A 56 -16.16 9.13 -7.90
N VAL A 57 -15.25 9.00 -8.85
CA VAL A 57 -15.56 8.67 -10.25
C VAL A 57 -14.83 7.37 -10.62
N PRO A 58 -15.55 6.29 -10.96
CA PRO A 58 -14.92 5.03 -11.37
C PRO A 58 -14.03 5.22 -12.61
N HIS A 59 -12.76 4.84 -12.48
CA HIS A 59 -11.73 4.99 -13.50
C HIS A 59 -10.62 3.94 -13.31
N GLY A 60 -9.97 3.51 -14.38
CA GLY A 60 -8.87 2.54 -14.32
C GLY A 60 -9.38 1.11 -14.31
N ASP A 61 -9.05 0.33 -13.27
CA ASP A 61 -9.40 -1.09 -13.15
C ASP A 61 -10.90 -1.36 -13.20
N GLY A 62 -11.23 -2.61 -13.57
CA GLY A 62 -12.61 -3.06 -13.69
C GLY A 62 -13.35 -3.12 -12.34
N TYR A 63 -14.67 -3.20 -12.43
CA TYR A 63 -15.54 -3.42 -11.29
C TYR A 63 -15.44 -4.85 -10.76
N SER A 64 -15.17 -5.02 -9.48
CA SER A 64 -15.25 -6.30 -8.78
C SER A 64 -16.47 -6.33 -7.88
N ARG A 65 -17.48 -7.14 -8.29
CA ARG A 65 -18.67 -7.37 -7.47
C ARG A 65 -18.32 -8.10 -6.17
N GLU A 66 -17.42 -9.08 -6.24
CA GLU A 66 -16.95 -9.84 -5.09
C GLU A 66 -16.33 -8.91 -4.03
N TYR A 67 -15.49 -7.96 -4.47
CA TYR A 67 -14.93 -6.96 -3.56
C TYR A 67 -16.01 -6.10 -2.92
N PHE A 68 -16.91 -5.52 -3.72
CA PHE A 68 -17.93 -4.61 -3.22
C PHE A 68 -18.91 -5.31 -2.26
N ASP A 69 -19.39 -6.51 -2.62
CA ASP A 69 -20.32 -7.28 -1.79
C ASP A 69 -19.63 -7.80 -0.50
N GLY A 70 -18.31 -7.97 -0.52
CA GLY A 70 -17.49 -8.37 0.65
C GLY A 70 -17.21 -7.24 1.65
N LEU A 71 -17.47 -5.97 1.29
CA LEU A 71 -17.29 -4.86 2.21
C LEU A 71 -18.36 -4.87 3.33
N PRO A 72 -18.02 -4.42 4.55
CA PRO A 72 -19.01 -4.15 5.58
C PRO A 72 -20.12 -3.19 5.09
N ALA A 73 -21.35 -3.35 5.57
CA ALA A 73 -22.49 -2.53 5.13
C ALA A 73 -22.24 -1.02 5.27
N GLU A 74 -21.55 -0.60 6.33
CA GLU A 74 -21.17 0.80 6.55
C GLU A 74 -20.20 1.29 5.47
N ALA A 75 -19.15 0.52 5.14
CA ALA A 75 -18.21 0.85 4.10
C ALA A 75 -18.87 0.91 2.71
N GLN A 76 -19.79 -0.01 2.41
CA GLN A 76 -20.60 0.06 1.19
C GLN A 76 -21.43 1.34 1.13
N ALA A 77 -22.07 1.74 2.25
CA ALA A 77 -22.87 2.96 2.31
C ALA A 77 -22.01 4.22 2.11
N ARG A 78 -20.83 4.30 2.74
CA ARG A 78 -19.87 5.39 2.56
C ARG A 78 -19.38 5.48 1.11
N LEU A 79 -19.00 4.37 0.51
CA LEU A 79 -18.55 4.33 -0.88
C LEU A 79 -19.65 4.76 -1.85
N ARG A 80 -20.91 4.31 -1.64
CA ARG A 80 -22.05 4.79 -2.44
C ARG A 80 -22.26 6.29 -2.30
N ALA A 81 -22.19 6.83 -1.10
CA ALA A 81 -22.31 8.27 -0.87
C ALA A 81 -21.23 9.07 -1.60
N LEU A 82 -19.99 8.58 -1.67
CA LEU A 82 -18.91 9.17 -2.44
C LEU A 82 -19.17 9.12 -3.96
N LEU A 83 -19.70 8.01 -4.47
CA LEU A 83 -20.06 7.83 -5.88
C LEU A 83 -21.24 8.73 -6.31
N ASP A 84 -22.22 8.91 -5.44
CA ASP A 84 -23.36 9.81 -5.66
C ASP A 84 -22.93 11.29 -5.58
N GLY A 85 -21.82 11.54 -4.90
CA GLY A 85 -21.29 12.88 -4.62
C GLY A 85 -22.11 13.63 -3.57
N PRO A 86 -21.61 14.80 -3.13
CA PRO A 86 -22.22 15.55 -2.04
C PRO A 86 -23.65 16.01 -2.40
N GLY A 87 -24.57 15.92 -1.44
CA GLY A 87 -25.96 16.40 -1.54
C GLY A 87 -26.05 17.91 -1.73
N GLY A 88 -27.27 18.46 -1.96
CA GLY A 88 -27.54 19.88 -2.05
C GLY A 88 -27.66 20.43 -3.48
N ASP A 89 -27.58 21.77 -3.63
CA ASP A 89 -27.84 22.47 -4.91
C ASP A 89 -26.78 22.16 -5.97
N ARG A 90 -27.14 21.31 -6.93
CA ARG A 90 -26.30 20.93 -8.07
C ARG A 90 -25.88 22.14 -8.93
N ALA A 91 -26.75 23.16 -9.06
CA ALA A 91 -26.46 24.34 -9.90
C ALA A 91 -25.37 25.20 -9.26
N ARG A 92 -25.44 25.41 -7.94
CA ARG A 92 -24.43 26.14 -7.18
C ARG A 92 -23.07 25.43 -7.22
N ARG A 93 -23.05 24.08 -7.09
CA ARG A 93 -21.82 23.29 -7.17
C ARG A 93 -21.15 23.37 -8.54
N ARG A 94 -21.94 23.29 -9.62
CA ARG A 94 -21.43 23.38 -11.00
C ARG A 94 -20.73 24.70 -11.32
N ARG A 95 -20.98 25.75 -10.54
CA ARG A 95 -20.31 27.05 -10.69
C ARG A 95 -18.91 27.07 -10.05
N ARG A 96 -18.60 26.14 -9.14
CA ARG A 96 -17.27 26.05 -8.54
C ARG A 96 -16.27 25.45 -9.54
N PRO A 97 -15.02 25.96 -9.60
CA PRO A 97 -13.98 25.36 -10.41
C PRO A 97 -13.81 23.87 -10.07
N LEU A 98 -13.62 23.05 -11.10
CA LEU A 98 -13.40 21.61 -10.95
C LEU A 98 -11.91 21.32 -10.89
N VAL A 99 -11.48 20.63 -9.83
CA VAL A 99 -10.19 19.94 -9.77
C VAL A 99 -10.44 18.46 -10.05
N ALA A 100 -9.83 17.91 -11.08
CA ALA A 100 -9.88 16.49 -11.39
C ALA A 100 -8.59 15.81 -10.94
N VAL A 101 -8.69 14.75 -10.12
CA VAL A 101 -7.57 13.92 -9.72
C VAL A 101 -7.63 12.62 -10.51
N CYS A 102 -6.64 12.37 -11.38
CA CYS A 102 -6.48 11.13 -12.15
C CYS A 102 -5.61 10.17 -11.38
N HIS A 103 -6.23 9.26 -10.65
CA HIS A 103 -5.56 8.35 -9.73
C HIS A 103 -5.53 6.92 -10.26
N SER A 104 -4.61 6.67 -11.15
CA SER A 104 -4.33 5.36 -11.76
C SER A 104 -2.99 5.40 -12.51
N GLU A 105 -2.63 4.31 -13.14
CA GLU A 105 -1.51 4.31 -14.09
C GLU A 105 -1.80 5.25 -15.28
N PRO A 106 -0.86 6.12 -15.66
CA PRO A 106 -1.02 7.01 -16.83
C PRO A 106 -1.34 6.26 -18.14
N GLY A 107 -1.03 4.96 -18.20
CA GLY A 107 -1.42 4.08 -19.30
C GLY A 107 -2.93 3.95 -19.47
N ALA A 108 -3.69 4.00 -18.38
CA ALA A 108 -5.14 3.89 -18.37
C ALA A 108 -5.88 5.24 -18.60
N TRP A 109 -5.17 6.38 -18.58
CA TRP A 109 -5.78 7.68 -18.81
C TRP A 109 -6.28 7.79 -20.26
N HIS A 110 -7.36 8.51 -20.46
CA HIS A 110 -8.05 8.71 -21.74
C HIS A 110 -8.72 7.44 -22.32
N VAL A 111 -8.61 6.29 -21.67
CA VAL A 111 -9.31 5.08 -22.09
C VAL A 111 -10.75 5.16 -21.62
N ALA A 112 -11.69 5.14 -22.58
CA ALA A 112 -13.10 4.97 -22.25
C ALA A 112 -13.37 3.49 -21.99
N GLY A 113 -14.09 3.18 -20.91
CA GLY A 113 -14.51 1.81 -20.62
C GLY A 113 -15.44 1.24 -21.70
N GLY A 114 -15.43 -0.08 -21.84
CA GLY A 114 -16.40 -0.82 -22.64
C GLY A 114 -17.68 -1.16 -21.87
N PRO A 115 -18.64 -1.87 -22.50
CA PRO A 115 -19.91 -2.24 -21.87
C PRO A 115 -19.76 -3.02 -20.56
N ASN A 116 -18.67 -3.76 -20.42
CA ASN A 116 -18.36 -4.58 -19.23
C ASN A 116 -17.33 -3.92 -18.29
N TRP A 117 -16.90 -2.70 -18.59
CA TRP A 117 -15.90 -1.98 -17.83
C TRP A 117 -16.24 -0.48 -17.78
N PRO A 118 -17.05 -0.08 -16.80
CA PRO A 118 -17.42 1.33 -16.64
C PRO A 118 -16.20 2.11 -16.13
N SER A 119 -15.39 2.63 -17.05
CA SER A 119 -14.27 3.51 -16.75
C SER A 119 -14.52 4.87 -17.39
N SER A 120 -14.51 5.91 -16.58
CA SER A 120 -14.56 7.29 -17.06
C SER A 120 -13.17 7.73 -17.50
N PRO A 121 -13.01 8.47 -18.62
CA PRO A 121 -11.71 9.00 -18.98
C PRO A 121 -11.24 10.03 -17.97
N CYS A 122 -9.93 10.02 -17.67
CA CYS A 122 -9.28 11.07 -16.91
C CYS A 122 -8.02 11.54 -17.67
N PRO A 123 -7.82 12.85 -17.86
CA PRO A 123 -8.70 13.97 -17.48
C PRO A 123 -10.10 13.93 -18.13
N PRO A 124 -11.11 14.58 -17.51
CA PRO A 124 -12.45 14.69 -18.10
C PRO A 124 -12.41 15.34 -19.47
N ARG A 125 -13.21 14.83 -20.42
CA ARG A 125 -13.24 15.36 -21.79
C ARG A 125 -13.74 16.80 -21.86
N GLY A 126 -13.32 17.54 -22.90
CA GLY A 126 -13.82 18.87 -23.22
C GLY A 126 -13.32 19.99 -22.31
N GLY A 127 -12.22 19.81 -21.60
CA GLY A 127 -11.65 20.87 -20.75
C GLY A 127 -12.53 21.24 -19.55
N ALA A 128 -13.34 20.28 -19.06
CA ALA A 128 -14.28 20.53 -17.97
C ALA A 128 -13.59 20.81 -16.62
N ALA A 129 -12.35 20.37 -16.43
CA ALA A 129 -11.56 20.65 -15.23
C ALA A 129 -10.77 21.95 -15.39
N ALA A 130 -10.81 22.78 -14.34
CA ALA A 130 -9.99 23.98 -14.24
C ALA A 130 -8.55 23.67 -13.81
N TYR A 131 -8.34 22.51 -13.19
CA TYR A 131 -7.03 22.03 -12.78
C TYR A 131 -7.03 20.49 -12.77
N VAL A 132 -5.96 19.88 -13.24
CA VAL A 132 -5.83 18.42 -13.32
C VAL A 132 -4.60 17.97 -12.54
N VAL A 133 -4.81 17.04 -11.61
CA VAL A 133 -3.76 16.38 -10.84
C VAL A 133 -3.66 14.94 -11.32
N GLY A 134 -2.45 14.49 -11.67
CA GLY A 134 -2.15 13.07 -11.88
C GLY A 134 -1.64 12.44 -10.60
N ARG A 135 -2.34 11.46 -10.04
CA ARG A 135 -1.86 10.66 -8.91
C ARG A 135 -1.46 9.28 -9.40
N THR A 136 -0.17 8.93 -9.26
CA THR A 136 0.34 7.66 -9.77
C THR A 136 1.66 7.27 -9.10
N MET A 137 2.07 6.02 -9.29
CA MET A 137 3.32 5.45 -8.80
C MET A 137 3.87 4.43 -9.78
N PHE A 138 5.11 4.05 -9.61
CA PHE A 138 5.71 2.92 -10.32
C PHE A 138 6.83 2.29 -9.49
N GLU A 139 7.14 1.01 -9.74
CA GLU A 139 7.97 0.20 -8.86
C GLU A 139 9.32 -0.23 -9.45
N THR A 140 9.74 0.34 -10.59
CA THR A 140 11.04 0.07 -11.21
C THR A 140 11.90 1.34 -11.30
N ASP A 141 13.16 1.19 -11.70
CA ASP A 141 14.15 2.26 -11.77
C ASP A 141 13.84 3.38 -12.78
N ARG A 142 12.82 3.21 -13.62
CA ARG A 142 12.43 4.17 -14.67
C ARG A 142 10.95 4.12 -14.99
N LEU A 143 10.46 5.12 -15.72
CA LEU A 143 9.07 5.18 -16.16
C LEU A 143 8.82 4.32 -17.41
N PRO A 144 7.63 3.73 -17.54
CA PRO A 144 7.17 3.14 -18.79
C PRO A 144 7.12 4.16 -19.94
N ASN A 145 7.32 3.65 -21.14
CA ASN A 145 7.28 4.48 -22.36
C ASN A 145 5.95 5.26 -22.48
N GLY A 146 6.05 6.53 -22.83
CA GLY A 146 4.90 7.41 -23.03
C GLY A 146 4.27 8.00 -21.76
N TRP A 147 4.67 7.56 -20.56
CA TRP A 147 4.13 8.10 -19.31
C TRP A 147 4.54 9.55 -19.09
N ALA A 148 5.80 9.90 -19.35
CA ALA A 148 6.28 11.27 -19.16
C ALA A 148 5.46 12.28 -19.97
N ALA A 149 5.11 11.97 -21.24
CA ALA A 149 4.29 12.85 -22.06
C ALA A 149 2.90 13.07 -21.47
N ARG A 150 2.26 12.03 -20.93
CA ARG A 150 0.94 12.13 -20.29
C ARG A 150 0.98 12.89 -18.97
N LEU A 151 2.03 12.65 -18.18
CA LEU A 151 2.25 13.32 -16.89
C LEU A 151 2.58 14.81 -17.08
N ASN A 152 3.30 15.19 -18.15
CA ASN A 152 3.56 16.58 -18.47
C ASN A 152 2.35 17.31 -19.08
N ALA A 153 1.28 16.59 -19.43
CA ALA A 153 0.04 17.18 -19.94
C ALA A 153 -0.97 17.56 -18.84
N VAL A 154 -0.72 17.20 -17.59
CA VAL A 154 -1.53 17.64 -16.43
C VAL A 154 -0.84 18.77 -15.68
N ASP A 155 -1.58 19.49 -14.83
CA ASP A 155 -1.07 20.67 -14.14
C ASP A 155 -0.10 20.30 -13.01
N GLU A 156 -0.37 19.21 -12.30
CA GLU A 156 0.45 18.72 -11.18
C GLU A 156 0.46 17.19 -11.13
N VAL A 157 1.54 16.61 -10.64
CA VAL A 157 1.71 15.15 -10.48
C VAL A 157 2.04 14.83 -9.02
N TRP A 158 1.19 14.01 -8.39
CA TRP A 158 1.41 13.52 -7.05
C TRP A 158 1.98 12.10 -7.09
N VAL A 159 3.13 11.91 -6.46
CA VAL A 159 3.79 10.61 -6.30
C VAL A 159 3.95 10.29 -4.81
N PRO A 160 3.95 9.00 -4.40
CA PRO A 160 3.89 8.67 -2.98
C PRO A 160 5.19 8.94 -2.21
N THR A 161 6.35 9.01 -2.88
CA THR A 161 7.67 9.03 -2.22
C THR A 161 8.67 9.95 -2.92
N GLU A 162 9.67 10.39 -2.18
CA GLU A 162 10.83 11.11 -2.75
C GLU A 162 11.60 10.23 -3.76
N TRP A 163 11.66 8.92 -3.52
CA TRP A 163 12.25 7.98 -4.48
C TRP A 163 11.49 8.02 -5.81
N ALA A 164 10.16 7.91 -5.78
CA ALA A 164 9.32 8.00 -6.99
C ALA A 164 9.48 9.37 -7.67
N ARG A 165 9.55 10.46 -6.90
CA ARG A 165 9.79 11.80 -7.45
C ARG A 165 11.09 11.85 -8.24
N GLY A 166 12.17 11.23 -7.70
CA GLY A 166 13.46 11.13 -8.40
C GLY A 166 13.38 10.32 -9.70
N VAL A 167 12.71 9.16 -9.67
CA VAL A 167 12.53 8.30 -10.86
C VAL A 167 11.69 9.01 -11.93
N PHE A 168 10.62 9.70 -11.53
CA PHE A 168 9.75 10.40 -12.46
C PHE A 168 10.46 11.60 -13.11
N ALA A 169 11.20 12.37 -12.33
CA ALA A 169 12.01 13.47 -12.85
C ALA A 169 13.09 12.96 -13.83
N ALA A 170 13.80 11.89 -13.48
CA ALA A 170 14.79 11.25 -14.36
C ALA A 170 14.14 10.66 -15.63
N GLY A 171 12.87 10.26 -15.55
CA GLY A 171 12.07 9.77 -16.66
C GLY A 171 11.52 10.87 -17.58
N GLY A 172 11.83 12.16 -17.33
CA GLY A 172 11.44 13.29 -18.16
C GLY A 172 10.14 13.99 -17.76
N VAL A 173 9.64 13.74 -16.54
CA VAL A 173 8.55 14.54 -15.97
C VAL A 173 9.11 15.85 -15.43
N ASP A 174 8.47 16.97 -15.75
CA ASP A 174 8.86 18.27 -15.25
C ASP A 174 8.83 18.29 -13.71
N GLY A 175 10.00 18.52 -13.10
CA GLY A 175 10.17 18.54 -11.65
C GLY A 175 9.33 19.60 -10.94
N ALA A 176 8.97 20.70 -11.62
CA ALA A 176 8.11 21.75 -11.07
C ALA A 176 6.67 21.25 -10.85
N ARG A 177 6.23 20.22 -11.57
CA ARG A 177 4.90 19.61 -11.43
C ARG A 177 4.85 18.53 -10.34
N LEU A 178 6.01 17.95 -9.95
CA LEU A 178 6.06 16.83 -9.04
C LEU A 178 5.87 17.26 -7.57
N ARG A 179 4.96 16.61 -6.88
CA ARG A 179 4.75 16.73 -5.43
C ARG A 179 4.77 15.34 -4.80
N VAL A 180 5.29 15.25 -3.60
CA VAL A 180 5.23 14.03 -2.80
C VAL A 180 4.01 14.10 -1.90
N VAL A 181 3.09 13.16 -2.09
CA VAL A 181 1.90 12.97 -1.27
C VAL A 181 1.85 11.51 -0.88
N ALA A 182 2.13 11.18 0.38
CA ALA A 182 2.17 9.81 0.88
C ALA A 182 0.80 9.12 0.80
N GLU A 183 0.76 7.79 0.96
CA GLU A 183 -0.49 7.03 0.99
C GLU A 183 -1.01 6.85 2.42
N PRO A 184 -2.31 7.03 2.67
CA PRO A 184 -2.89 6.79 3.98
C PRO A 184 -3.03 5.30 4.29
N VAL A 185 -2.92 4.96 5.57
CA VAL A 185 -3.28 3.65 6.11
C VAL A 185 -4.38 3.80 7.16
N ASP A 186 -5.40 2.95 7.11
CA ASP A 186 -6.48 2.98 8.11
C ASP A 186 -5.97 2.50 9.48
N VAL A 187 -5.43 3.45 10.24
CA VAL A 187 -4.85 3.22 11.56
C VAL A 187 -5.90 2.87 12.62
N ALA A 188 -7.19 3.10 12.35
CA ALA A 188 -8.27 2.72 13.23
C ALA A 188 -8.69 1.26 13.00
N TYR A 189 -8.74 0.83 11.75
CA TYR A 189 -8.97 -0.56 11.41
C TYR A 189 -7.78 -1.44 11.77
N PHE A 190 -6.58 -1.08 11.33
CA PHE A 190 -5.33 -1.77 11.67
C PHE A 190 -4.81 -1.27 13.03
N ASP A 191 -5.56 -1.54 14.08
CA ASP A 191 -5.25 -1.20 15.47
C ASP A 191 -5.09 -2.49 16.30
N PRO A 192 -3.93 -2.70 16.95
CA PRO A 192 -3.73 -3.87 17.80
C PRO A 192 -4.74 -3.96 18.96
N ALA A 193 -5.24 -2.83 19.49
CA ALA A 193 -6.26 -2.83 20.54
C ALA A 193 -7.63 -3.27 19.98
N ALA A 194 -8.02 -2.80 18.80
CA ALA A 194 -9.23 -3.25 18.12
C ALA A 194 -9.15 -4.74 17.75
N ALA A 195 -8.01 -5.20 17.25
CA ALA A 195 -7.79 -6.61 16.95
C ALA A 195 -7.82 -7.51 18.20
N ALA A 196 -7.47 -7.01 19.37
CA ALA A 196 -7.51 -7.79 20.61
C ALA A 196 -8.92 -8.22 21.02
N ALA A 197 -9.93 -7.45 20.62
CA ALA A 197 -11.35 -7.73 20.89
C ALA A 197 -12.00 -8.57 19.76
N ASP A 198 -11.29 -8.88 18.68
CA ASP A 198 -11.83 -9.57 17.51
C ASP A 198 -11.89 -11.09 17.73
N ALA A 199 -13.06 -11.69 17.52
CA ALA A 199 -13.25 -13.15 17.57
C ALA A 199 -12.37 -13.87 16.54
N ALA A 200 -12.16 -13.30 15.36
CA ALA A 200 -11.27 -13.86 14.33
C ALA A 200 -9.83 -14.06 14.82
N ARG A 201 -9.36 -13.27 15.79
CA ARG A 201 -8.04 -13.41 16.37
C ARG A 201 -7.88 -14.71 17.17
N ALA A 202 -8.91 -15.09 17.93
CA ALA A 202 -8.87 -16.34 18.69
C ALA A 202 -8.83 -17.55 17.75
N ASP A 203 -9.62 -17.52 16.67
CA ASP A 203 -9.66 -18.58 15.67
C ASP A 203 -8.32 -18.71 14.91
N VAL A 204 -7.74 -17.58 14.50
CA VAL A 204 -6.42 -17.55 13.85
C VAL A 204 -5.34 -18.07 14.79
N ARG A 205 -5.32 -17.63 16.05
CA ARG A 205 -4.37 -18.14 17.05
C ARG A 205 -4.50 -19.67 17.23
N ALA A 206 -5.72 -20.18 17.34
CA ALA A 206 -5.95 -21.61 17.46
C ALA A 206 -5.53 -22.39 16.20
N ALA A 207 -5.73 -21.84 15.00
CA ALA A 207 -5.28 -22.42 13.75
C ALA A 207 -3.75 -22.46 13.66
N LEU A 208 -3.06 -21.36 13.97
CA LEU A 208 -1.61 -21.27 13.99
C LEU A 208 -1.00 -22.24 15.00
N ALA A 209 -1.59 -22.35 16.20
CA ALA A 209 -1.14 -23.31 17.23
C ALA A 209 -1.24 -24.78 16.79
N ARG A 210 -2.22 -25.13 15.94
CA ARG A 210 -2.33 -26.49 15.38
C ARG A 210 -1.27 -26.78 14.31
N LEU A 211 -0.81 -25.75 13.61
CA LEU A 211 0.24 -25.85 12.59
C LEU A 211 1.65 -25.82 13.20
N ALA A 212 1.78 -25.25 14.38
CA ALA A 212 3.00 -25.26 15.16
C ALA A 212 3.28 -26.70 15.64
N ARG A 213 4.53 -27.15 15.54
CA ARG A 213 4.94 -28.40 16.19
C ARG A 213 4.84 -28.22 17.71
N PRO A 214 4.47 -29.30 18.47
CA PRO A 214 4.56 -29.23 19.92
C PRO A 214 6.01 -28.88 20.30
N PRO A 215 6.21 -27.92 21.23
CA PRO A 215 7.54 -27.46 21.58
C PRO A 215 8.38 -28.64 22.09
N ALA A 216 9.52 -28.87 21.46
CA ALA A 216 10.57 -29.59 22.09
C ALA A 216 11.16 -28.68 23.17
N THR A 217 10.69 -28.83 24.42
CA THR A 217 11.15 -28.16 25.63
C THR A 217 10.88 -26.65 25.75
N GLU A 218 10.02 -26.28 26.73
CA GLU A 218 10.03 -25.10 27.61
C GLU A 218 10.51 -23.71 27.06
N ARG A 219 10.11 -23.33 25.85
CA ARG A 219 10.17 -21.89 25.49
C ARG A 219 8.85 -21.22 25.85
N SER A 220 8.90 -20.26 26.75
CA SER A 220 7.75 -19.54 27.31
C SER A 220 6.96 -18.68 26.31
N ASP A 221 7.45 -18.49 25.08
CA ASP A 221 6.92 -17.51 24.11
C ASP A 221 6.16 -18.12 22.93
N GLY A 222 6.08 -19.45 22.79
CA GLY A 222 5.42 -20.14 21.67
C GLY A 222 6.15 -19.99 20.33
N THR A 223 5.60 -20.63 19.29
CA THR A 223 6.15 -20.62 17.92
C THR A 223 6.22 -19.19 17.34
N SER A 224 7.36 -18.84 16.77
CA SER A 224 7.55 -17.56 16.08
C SER A 224 6.94 -17.62 14.68
N VAL A 225 5.77 -17.00 14.51
CA VAL A 225 5.06 -16.94 13.22
C VAL A 225 5.56 -15.76 12.40
N PHE A 226 6.05 -16.03 11.21
CA PHE A 226 6.35 -15.01 10.20
C PHE A 226 5.25 -15.00 9.14
N LEU A 227 4.83 -13.81 8.73
CA LEU A 227 3.77 -13.64 7.73
C LEU A 227 4.33 -12.90 6.51
N SER A 228 3.94 -13.34 5.31
CA SER A 228 4.17 -12.61 4.08
C SER A 228 2.88 -12.49 3.28
N VAL A 229 2.52 -11.28 2.87
CA VAL A 229 1.24 -10.96 2.20
C VAL A 229 1.52 -10.33 0.85
N PHE A 230 1.19 -11.04 -0.24
CA PHE A 230 1.51 -10.58 -1.58
C PHE A 230 0.67 -11.28 -2.66
N LYS A 231 0.55 -10.65 -3.83
CA LYS A 231 0.10 -11.33 -5.06
C LYS A 231 1.24 -12.17 -5.63
N TRP A 232 0.94 -13.38 -6.13
CA TRP A 232 1.96 -14.30 -6.61
C TRP A 232 2.60 -13.81 -7.92
N GLU A 233 3.67 -13.08 -7.80
CA GLU A 233 4.47 -12.56 -8.91
C GLU A 233 5.96 -12.48 -8.53
N PRO A 234 6.90 -12.61 -9.49
CA PRO A 234 8.34 -12.58 -9.21
C PRO A 234 8.82 -11.30 -8.51
N ARG A 235 8.16 -10.17 -8.77
CA ARG A 235 8.47 -8.89 -8.13
C ARG A 235 8.37 -8.95 -6.61
N LYS A 236 7.51 -9.80 -6.07
CA LYS A 236 7.29 -9.93 -4.62
C LYS A 236 8.40 -10.69 -3.90
N GLY A 237 9.35 -11.30 -4.62
CA GLY A 237 10.54 -11.91 -4.05
C GLY A 237 10.25 -13.14 -3.20
N TRP A 238 9.16 -13.87 -3.51
CA TRP A 238 8.79 -15.10 -2.79
C TRP A 238 9.89 -16.17 -2.88
N ASP A 239 10.61 -16.21 -3.97
CA ASP A 239 11.77 -17.06 -4.21
C ASP A 239 12.93 -16.72 -3.25
N VAL A 240 13.24 -15.44 -3.08
CA VAL A 240 14.25 -14.95 -2.12
C VAL A 240 13.83 -15.26 -0.68
N LEU A 241 12.53 -15.07 -0.36
CA LEU A 241 11.99 -15.37 0.96
C LEU A 241 12.16 -16.85 1.31
N LEU A 242 11.72 -17.73 0.43
CA LEU A 242 11.79 -19.18 0.67
C LEU A 242 13.23 -19.69 0.71
N GLU A 243 14.11 -19.16 -0.15
CA GLU A 243 15.53 -19.51 -0.11
C GLU A 243 16.17 -19.11 1.23
N ALA A 244 15.95 -17.86 1.69
CA ALA A 244 16.47 -17.41 2.98
C ALA A 244 15.87 -18.21 4.14
N TRP A 245 14.56 -18.49 4.10
CA TRP A 245 13.85 -19.25 5.11
C TRP A 245 14.43 -20.65 5.33
N TRP A 246 14.59 -21.43 4.26
CA TRP A 246 15.08 -22.80 4.34
C TRP A 246 16.60 -22.92 4.51
N ARG A 247 17.36 -21.86 4.22
CA ARG A 247 18.78 -21.80 4.56
C ARG A 247 19.00 -21.44 6.02
N GLU A 248 18.10 -20.66 6.61
CA GLU A 248 18.23 -20.17 7.99
C GLU A 248 17.63 -21.13 9.01
N PHE A 249 16.45 -21.68 8.69
CA PHE A 249 15.68 -22.46 9.64
C PHE A 249 15.49 -23.91 9.19
N THR A 250 15.39 -24.80 10.18
CA THR A 250 15.09 -26.21 10.02
C THR A 250 13.80 -26.57 10.77
N ALA A 251 13.36 -27.82 10.65
CA ALA A 251 12.20 -28.30 11.38
C ALA A 251 12.45 -28.39 12.92
N ASP A 252 13.69 -28.21 13.38
CA ASP A 252 14.03 -28.18 14.81
C ASP A 252 13.88 -26.78 15.41
N ASP A 253 13.78 -25.74 14.56
CA ASP A 253 13.49 -24.37 14.98
C ASP A 253 11.98 -24.21 15.23
N ASP A 254 11.62 -23.50 16.30
CA ASP A 254 10.21 -23.23 16.63
C ASP A 254 9.70 -21.99 15.85
N VAL A 255 9.60 -22.17 14.55
CA VAL A 255 9.21 -21.13 13.60
C VAL A 255 8.17 -21.65 12.58
N LEU A 256 7.32 -20.75 12.07
CA LEU A 256 6.35 -21.03 11.02
C LEU A 256 6.31 -19.84 10.07
N LEU A 257 6.42 -20.09 8.76
CA LEU A 257 6.17 -19.09 7.72
C LEU A 257 4.76 -19.28 7.13
N VAL A 258 3.95 -18.22 7.18
CA VAL A 258 2.65 -18.16 6.52
C VAL A 258 2.75 -17.25 5.31
N LEU A 259 2.46 -17.79 4.13
CA LEU A 259 2.33 -17.03 2.88
C LEU A 259 0.85 -16.82 2.61
N LEU A 260 0.37 -15.60 2.75
CA LEU A 260 -0.96 -15.20 2.30
C LEU A 260 -0.85 -14.63 0.90
N THR A 261 -1.34 -15.36 -0.08
CA THR A 261 -1.15 -15.02 -1.50
C THR A 261 -2.41 -15.21 -2.32
N SER A 262 -2.39 -14.70 -3.53
CA SER A 262 -3.45 -14.88 -4.53
C SER A 262 -2.85 -14.89 -5.93
N GLU A 263 -3.58 -15.47 -6.87
CA GLU A 263 -3.24 -15.39 -8.29
C GLU A 263 -3.13 -13.94 -8.78
N TYR A 264 -2.19 -13.69 -9.68
CA TYR A 264 -2.03 -12.41 -10.33
C TYR A 264 -1.58 -12.59 -11.78
N HIS A 265 -2.48 -12.31 -12.72
CA HIS A 265 -2.27 -12.46 -14.16
C HIS A 265 -1.74 -13.85 -14.62
N SER A 266 -1.87 -14.85 -13.76
CA SER A 266 -1.47 -16.22 -14.06
C SER A 266 -2.33 -17.20 -13.27
N THR A 267 -2.51 -18.40 -13.79
CA THR A 267 -3.11 -19.57 -13.11
C THR A 267 -2.01 -20.40 -12.46
N ALA A 268 -1.13 -19.75 -11.70
CA ALA A 268 0.04 -20.40 -11.13
C ALA A 268 -0.34 -21.38 -10.04
N ASP A 269 0.14 -22.62 -10.14
CA ASP A 269 0.15 -23.57 -9.05
C ASP A 269 1.25 -23.16 -8.06
N PHE A 270 0.88 -22.47 -6.99
CA PHE A 270 1.82 -21.95 -5.99
C PHE A 270 2.54 -23.08 -5.27
N GLU A 271 1.82 -24.17 -4.95
CA GLU A 271 2.38 -25.31 -4.22
C GLU A 271 3.42 -26.02 -5.07
N ALA A 272 3.14 -26.24 -6.36
CA ALA A 272 4.10 -26.84 -7.28
C ALA A 272 5.37 -26.00 -7.43
N GLN A 273 5.25 -24.66 -7.55
CA GLN A 273 6.42 -23.77 -7.65
C GLN A 273 7.24 -23.75 -6.37
N VAL A 274 6.59 -23.77 -5.21
CA VAL A 274 7.26 -23.87 -3.90
C VAL A 274 7.99 -25.21 -3.78
N ASP A 275 7.36 -26.32 -4.19
CA ASP A 275 7.96 -27.65 -4.15
C ASP A 275 9.14 -27.78 -5.13
N GLU A 276 9.06 -27.21 -6.32
CA GLU A 276 10.16 -27.15 -7.29
C GLU A 276 11.34 -26.37 -6.71
N LEU A 277 11.09 -25.19 -6.15
CA LEU A 277 12.12 -24.39 -5.51
C LEU A 277 12.76 -25.14 -4.35
N ARG A 278 11.96 -25.79 -3.51
CA ARG A 278 12.43 -26.60 -2.37
C ARG A 278 13.31 -27.76 -2.85
N ALA A 279 12.87 -28.49 -3.87
CA ALA A 279 13.65 -29.60 -4.44
C ALA A 279 14.99 -29.11 -5.01
N ARG A 280 15.01 -27.98 -5.69
CA ARG A 280 16.23 -27.36 -6.24
C ARG A 280 17.21 -26.94 -5.14
N LEU A 281 16.72 -26.35 -4.06
CA LEU A 281 17.57 -25.86 -2.98
C LEU A 281 18.07 -26.96 -2.04
N LEU A 282 17.25 -27.99 -1.78
CA LEU A 282 17.48 -29.02 -0.77
C LEU A 282 17.80 -30.40 -1.40
N GLY A 283 17.52 -30.60 -2.68
CA GLY A 283 17.64 -31.91 -3.37
C GLY A 283 19.07 -32.44 -3.56
N GLY A 284 20.11 -31.67 -3.22
CA GLY A 284 21.51 -32.07 -3.28
C GLY A 284 22.09 -32.58 -1.95
N GLY A 285 21.30 -32.59 -0.86
CA GLY A 285 21.75 -32.97 0.47
C GLY A 285 21.62 -34.49 0.68
N GLY A 286 22.75 -35.16 0.99
CA GLY A 286 22.75 -36.58 1.42
C GLY A 286 21.88 -36.79 2.67
N ALA A 287 21.78 -38.07 3.12
CA ALA A 287 20.91 -38.56 4.21
C ALA A 287 21.03 -37.82 5.58
N ALA A 288 21.86 -36.79 5.70
CA ALA A 288 22.07 -35.97 6.91
C ALA A 288 21.43 -34.59 6.82
N ALA A 289 20.72 -34.22 5.71
CA ALA A 289 20.05 -32.92 5.60
C ALA A 289 18.88 -32.86 6.60
N ARG A 290 18.91 -31.85 7.49
CA ARG A 290 17.78 -31.58 8.40
C ARG A 290 16.51 -31.25 7.61
N ALA A 291 15.37 -31.71 8.12
CA ALA A 291 14.07 -31.36 7.51
C ALA A 291 13.90 -29.84 7.48
N PRO A 292 13.35 -29.26 6.37
CA PRO A 292 13.16 -27.83 6.25
C PRO A 292 12.10 -27.32 7.23
N ALA A 293 12.24 -26.05 7.64
CA ALA A 293 11.25 -25.38 8.46
C ALA A 293 9.88 -25.26 7.72
N PRO A 294 8.77 -25.33 8.45
CA PRO A 294 7.43 -25.37 7.84
C PRO A 294 7.06 -24.07 7.14
N VAL A 295 6.36 -24.21 6.01
CA VAL A 295 5.73 -23.13 5.26
C VAL A 295 4.27 -23.47 5.03
N ARG A 296 3.38 -22.53 5.27
CA ARG A 296 1.93 -22.65 5.02
C ARG A 296 1.48 -21.63 4.00
N ILE A 297 0.75 -22.08 2.98
CA ILE A 297 0.15 -21.20 1.98
C ILE A 297 -1.34 -21.04 2.30
N GLU A 298 -1.80 -19.80 2.36
CA GLU A 298 -3.20 -19.41 2.56
C GLU A 298 -3.65 -18.51 1.43
N THR A 299 -4.91 -18.62 1.04
CA THR A 299 -5.51 -17.81 -0.02
C THR A 299 -6.89 -17.32 0.43
N LYS A 300 -7.31 -16.14 -0.05
CA LYS A 300 -8.66 -15.62 0.11
C LYS A 300 -9.18 -15.60 1.56
N VAL A 301 -8.51 -14.86 2.42
CA VAL A 301 -8.98 -14.62 3.78
C VAL A 301 -9.83 -13.35 3.85
N SER A 302 -10.73 -13.27 4.85
CA SER A 302 -11.45 -12.04 5.15
C SER A 302 -10.51 -10.96 5.72
N HIS A 303 -10.91 -9.69 5.63
CA HIS A 303 -10.16 -8.58 6.23
C HIS A 303 -9.95 -8.76 7.74
N ALA A 304 -10.92 -9.33 8.47
CA ALA A 304 -10.79 -9.62 9.89
C ALA A 304 -9.70 -10.68 10.16
N VAL A 305 -9.65 -11.73 9.33
CA VAL A 305 -8.59 -12.75 9.40
C VAL A 305 -7.23 -12.16 9.04
N LEU A 306 -7.14 -11.32 8.02
CA LEU A 306 -5.89 -10.63 7.67
C LEU A 306 -5.38 -9.77 8.84
N ARG A 307 -6.26 -8.98 9.46
CA ARG A 307 -5.92 -8.18 10.64
C ARG A 307 -5.43 -9.05 11.79
N ALA A 308 -6.10 -10.19 12.03
CA ALA A 308 -5.71 -11.14 13.06
C ALA A 308 -4.35 -11.79 12.77
N LEU A 309 -4.05 -12.13 11.52
CA LEU A 309 -2.74 -12.66 11.09
C LEU A 309 -1.63 -11.63 11.35
N TYR A 310 -1.84 -10.35 11.03
CA TYR A 310 -0.88 -9.30 11.38
C TYR A 310 -0.65 -9.23 12.90
N ALA A 311 -1.72 -9.31 13.70
CA ALA A 311 -1.64 -9.23 15.17
C ALA A 311 -0.91 -10.42 15.82
N GLU A 312 -0.97 -11.61 15.20
CA GLU A 312 -0.34 -12.84 15.71
C GLU A 312 1.07 -13.06 15.13
N ALA A 313 1.45 -12.35 14.08
CA ALA A 313 2.76 -12.49 13.48
C ALA A 313 3.86 -11.87 14.36
N ARG A 314 4.98 -12.58 14.50
CA ARG A 314 6.22 -12.09 15.12
C ARG A 314 6.86 -10.99 14.27
N ALA A 315 6.81 -11.16 12.96
CA ALA A 315 7.18 -10.16 11.96
C ALA A 315 6.48 -10.41 10.62
N VAL A 316 6.34 -9.36 9.83
CA VAL A 316 5.93 -9.46 8.42
C VAL A 316 7.17 -9.34 7.55
N VAL A 317 7.31 -10.23 6.55
CA VAL A 317 8.52 -10.33 5.72
C VAL A 317 8.16 -10.12 4.26
N LEU A 318 8.66 -9.06 3.67
CA LEU A 318 8.31 -8.61 2.32
C LEU A 318 9.60 -8.22 1.54
N PRO A 319 10.41 -9.22 1.10
CA PRO A 319 11.64 -8.95 0.35
C PRO A 319 11.31 -8.66 -1.11
N THR A 320 10.45 -7.67 -1.35
CA THR A 320 10.00 -7.32 -2.68
C THR A 320 11.13 -6.68 -3.49
N ARG A 321 11.09 -6.88 -4.81
CA ARG A 321 12.07 -6.28 -5.72
C ARG A 321 11.75 -4.82 -6.05
N GLY A 322 10.52 -4.39 -5.72
CA GLY A 322 10.06 -3.01 -5.87
C GLY A 322 8.59 -2.86 -5.51
N GLU A 323 8.26 -1.71 -4.93
CA GLU A 323 6.90 -1.31 -4.58
C GLU A 323 6.68 0.15 -4.96
N GLY A 324 5.49 0.49 -5.43
CA GLY A 324 5.09 1.89 -5.54
C GLY A 324 4.99 2.55 -4.18
N TRP A 325 4.37 1.84 -3.23
CA TRP A 325 4.27 2.20 -1.81
C TRP A 325 4.54 0.98 -0.92
N GLY A 326 3.57 0.08 -0.82
CA GLY A 326 3.65 -1.12 -0.01
C GLY A 326 2.54 -1.21 1.03
N ARG A 327 1.29 -1.38 0.60
CA ARG A 327 0.13 -1.50 1.49
C ARG A 327 0.31 -2.51 2.63
N PRO A 328 0.71 -3.78 2.37
CA PRO A 328 0.91 -4.75 3.45
C PRO A 328 1.97 -4.34 4.48
N HIS A 329 2.97 -3.54 4.07
CA HIS A 329 3.99 -3.03 4.97
C HIS A 329 3.38 -2.05 5.99
N VAL A 330 2.68 -1.03 5.50
CA VAL A 330 2.10 0.01 6.38
C VAL A 330 0.94 -0.54 7.22
N GLU A 331 0.19 -1.53 6.72
CA GLU A 331 -0.84 -2.25 7.48
C GLU A 331 -0.23 -3.03 8.66
N ALA A 332 0.84 -3.79 8.43
CA ALA A 332 1.58 -4.48 9.47
C ALA A 332 2.19 -3.50 10.48
N MET A 333 2.84 -2.43 10.00
CA MET A 333 3.39 -1.37 10.85
C MET A 333 2.30 -0.69 11.68
N SER A 334 1.13 -0.46 11.10
CA SER A 334 -0.04 0.07 11.81
C SER A 334 -0.52 -0.87 12.92
N MET A 335 -0.43 -2.18 12.72
CA MET A 335 -0.71 -3.19 13.76
C MET A 335 0.36 -3.29 14.84
N GLY A 336 1.45 -2.52 14.74
CA GLY A 336 2.59 -2.64 15.65
C GLY A 336 3.42 -3.90 15.41
N THR A 337 3.27 -4.55 14.27
CA THR A 337 4.03 -5.73 13.88
C THR A 337 5.26 -5.28 13.10
N PRO A 338 6.49 -5.67 13.52
CA PRO A 338 7.70 -5.26 12.85
C PRO A 338 7.77 -5.83 11.42
N VAL A 339 8.32 -5.04 10.51
CA VAL A 339 8.43 -5.39 9.09
C VAL A 339 9.90 -5.58 8.71
N ILE A 340 10.20 -6.68 8.00
CA ILE A 340 11.45 -6.91 7.28
C ILE A 340 11.13 -6.66 5.80
N ALA A 341 11.71 -5.62 5.18
CA ALA A 341 11.43 -5.32 3.77
C ALA A 341 12.62 -4.67 3.08
N THR A 342 12.69 -4.85 1.77
CA THR A 342 13.79 -4.33 0.94
C THR A 342 13.89 -2.80 1.07
N ASN A 343 15.07 -2.31 1.39
CA ASN A 343 15.36 -0.88 1.53
C ASN A 343 15.55 -0.23 0.15
N TRP A 344 14.50 -0.29 -0.66
CA TRP A 344 14.48 0.27 -2.01
C TRP A 344 13.05 0.62 -2.41
N SER A 345 12.87 1.65 -3.23
CA SER A 345 11.58 2.15 -3.75
C SER A 345 10.59 2.58 -2.64
N GLY A 346 9.32 2.26 -2.74
CA GLY A 346 8.25 2.71 -1.82
C GLY A 346 8.58 2.59 -0.34
N PRO A 347 9.04 1.44 0.17
CA PRO A 347 9.33 1.24 1.60
C PRO A 347 10.33 2.22 2.21
N THR A 348 11.20 2.84 1.41
CA THR A 348 12.16 3.86 1.90
C THR A 348 11.51 5.11 2.47
N ALA A 349 10.21 5.33 2.21
CA ALA A 349 9.48 6.48 2.73
C ALA A 349 9.09 6.34 4.22
N PHE A 350 8.98 5.12 4.72
CA PHE A 350 8.44 4.87 6.06
C PHE A 350 9.22 3.85 6.88
N LEU A 351 10.07 3.02 6.27
CA LEU A 351 10.81 1.97 6.96
C LEU A 351 12.24 2.42 7.28
N SER A 352 12.69 2.20 8.49
CA SER A 352 14.03 2.52 9.00
C SER A 352 14.48 1.50 10.04
N GLU A 353 15.76 1.50 10.42
CA GLU A 353 16.28 0.67 11.51
C GLU A 353 15.63 1.00 12.88
N ARG A 354 14.98 2.14 13.03
CA ARG A 354 14.28 2.53 14.24
C ARG A 354 12.96 1.79 14.43
N ASN A 355 12.22 1.59 13.32
CA ASN A 355 10.83 1.11 13.32
C ASN A 355 10.62 -0.21 12.56
N GLY A 356 11.70 -0.87 12.11
CA GLY A 356 11.62 -2.15 11.40
C GLY A 356 13.01 -2.68 11.05
N TYR A 357 13.07 -3.51 10.03
CA TYR A 357 14.27 -4.19 9.58
C TYR A 357 14.48 -3.94 8.07
N PRO A 358 15.09 -2.82 7.67
CA PRO A 358 15.45 -2.58 6.27
C PRO A 358 16.39 -3.68 5.77
N LEU A 359 16.02 -4.29 4.65
CA LEU A 359 16.77 -5.37 4.01
C LEU A 359 17.68 -4.79 2.90
N ARG A 360 18.98 -5.11 2.94
CA ARG A 360 19.91 -4.78 1.86
C ARG A 360 19.54 -5.52 0.59
N PHE A 361 19.94 -4.98 -0.54
CA PHE A 361 19.85 -5.63 -1.85
C PHE A 361 21.24 -5.69 -2.50
N ASP A 362 21.47 -6.73 -3.30
CA ASP A 362 22.80 -7.05 -3.87
C ASP A 362 23.06 -6.33 -5.20
N GLY A 363 22.15 -5.45 -5.59
CA GLY A 363 22.22 -4.65 -6.79
C GLY A 363 20.88 -4.59 -7.52
N LEU A 364 20.86 -3.90 -8.67
CA LEU A 364 19.70 -3.85 -9.54
C LEU A 364 19.84 -4.90 -10.64
N VAL A 365 18.78 -5.66 -10.88
CA VAL A 365 18.69 -6.66 -11.95
C VAL A 365 17.70 -6.21 -13.02
N GLU A 366 18.05 -6.46 -14.27
CA GLU A 366 17.21 -6.13 -15.41
C GLU A 366 16.03 -7.10 -15.52
N LEU A 367 14.86 -6.58 -15.88
CA LEU A 367 13.69 -7.40 -16.12
C LEU A 367 13.89 -8.23 -17.39
N PRO A 368 13.37 -9.48 -17.44
CA PRO A 368 13.50 -10.34 -18.59
C PRO A 368 13.03 -9.69 -19.90
N ALA A 369 13.58 -10.12 -21.02
CA ALA A 369 13.26 -9.55 -22.33
C ALA A 369 11.80 -9.75 -22.78
N ASP A 370 11.13 -10.76 -22.23
CA ASP A 370 9.70 -11.06 -22.45
C ASP A 370 8.77 -10.34 -21.46
N HIS A 371 9.33 -9.60 -20.51
CA HIS A 371 8.54 -8.83 -19.56
C HIS A 371 7.97 -7.57 -20.23
N ALA A 372 6.74 -7.15 -19.84
CA ALA A 372 6.09 -5.93 -20.37
C ALA A 372 6.95 -4.65 -20.21
N PHE A 373 7.85 -4.64 -19.22
CA PHE A 373 8.79 -3.56 -18.93
C PHE A 373 10.25 -4.01 -19.12
N ALA A 374 10.53 -4.76 -20.18
CA ALA A 374 11.88 -5.17 -20.53
C ALA A 374 12.86 -3.98 -20.55
N GLY A 375 14.08 -4.19 -20.05
CA GLY A 375 15.09 -3.14 -19.89
C GLY A 375 14.94 -2.26 -18.65
N HIS A 376 13.82 -2.33 -17.92
CA HIS A 376 13.72 -1.76 -16.58
C HIS A 376 14.49 -2.61 -15.58
N LYS A 377 14.80 -2.04 -14.42
CA LYS A 377 15.49 -2.74 -13.34
C LYS A 377 14.71 -2.64 -12.05
N TRP A 378 14.87 -3.66 -11.21
CA TRP A 378 14.41 -3.69 -9.83
C TRP A 378 15.50 -4.18 -8.89
N ALA A 379 15.32 -4.05 -7.58
CA ALA A 379 16.28 -4.52 -6.60
C ALA A 379 16.32 -6.05 -6.54
N GLN A 380 17.50 -6.63 -6.33
CA GLN A 380 17.66 -8.03 -5.92
C GLN A 380 17.89 -8.08 -4.41
N PRO A 381 16.89 -8.45 -3.61
CA PRO A 381 17.04 -8.53 -2.16
C PRO A 381 18.12 -9.54 -1.77
N SER A 382 18.91 -9.21 -0.76
CA SER A 382 20.01 -10.07 -0.31
C SER A 382 19.50 -11.24 0.53
N VAL A 383 19.67 -12.48 0.04
CA VAL A 383 19.31 -13.70 0.75
C VAL A 383 20.04 -13.78 2.08
N ALA A 384 21.36 -13.54 2.09
CA ALA A 384 22.17 -13.64 3.30
C ALA A 384 21.74 -12.61 4.37
N HIS A 385 21.48 -11.37 3.96
CA HIS A 385 21.00 -10.36 4.92
C HIS A 385 19.58 -10.63 5.39
N LEU A 386 18.74 -11.27 4.56
CA LEU A 386 17.40 -11.69 5.00
C LEU A 386 17.49 -12.78 6.07
N GLN A 387 18.41 -13.75 5.95
CA GLN A 387 18.68 -14.74 7.00
C GLN A 387 19.07 -14.06 8.32
N GLU A 388 20.00 -13.09 8.28
CA GLU A 388 20.40 -12.30 9.45
C GLU A 388 19.20 -11.60 10.12
N ARG A 389 18.32 -11.00 9.32
CA ARG A 389 17.12 -10.28 9.83
C ARG A 389 16.08 -11.24 10.41
N LEU A 390 15.85 -12.38 9.77
CA LEU A 390 14.95 -13.44 10.28
C LEU A 390 15.44 -13.95 11.64
N ARG A 391 16.72 -14.26 11.75
CA ARG A 391 17.34 -14.73 13.00
C ARG A 391 17.29 -13.66 14.10
N ALA A 392 17.58 -12.41 13.77
CA ALA A 392 17.51 -11.30 14.72
C ALA A 392 16.12 -11.14 15.36
N VAL A 393 15.04 -11.34 14.59
CA VAL A 393 13.67 -11.29 15.12
C VAL A 393 13.39 -12.43 16.11
N VAL A 394 13.95 -13.63 15.86
CA VAL A 394 13.80 -14.79 16.76
C VAL A 394 14.62 -14.61 18.04
N ASP A 395 15.87 -14.18 17.90
CA ASP A 395 16.83 -14.11 19.00
C ASP A 395 16.59 -12.88 19.93
N ALA A 396 16.00 -11.81 19.38
CA ALA A 396 15.73 -10.57 20.13
C ALA A 396 14.24 -10.14 20.05
N PRO A 397 13.30 -10.94 20.59
CA PRO A 397 11.87 -10.69 20.46
C PRO A 397 11.42 -9.36 21.06
N GLU A 398 12.07 -8.89 22.12
CA GLU A 398 11.73 -7.61 22.75
C GLU A 398 12.16 -6.41 21.88
N ASP A 399 13.31 -6.49 21.21
CA ASP A 399 13.71 -5.48 20.23
C ASP A 399 12.72 -5.44 19.05
N ALA A 400 12.32 -6.61 18.54
CA ALA A 400 11.32 -6.71 17.48
C ALA A 400 10.00 -6.04 17.89
N ARG A 401 9.48 -6.33 19.09
CA ARG A 401 8.28 -5.68 19.63
C ARG A 401 8.47 -4.16 19.82
N ALA A 402 9.65 -3.74 20.25
CA ALA A 402 9.93 -2.31 20.41
C ALA A 402 9.96 -1.57 19.06
N ARG A 403 10.51 -2.18 18.02
CA ARG A 403 10.46 -1.64 16.64
C ARG A 403 9.01 -1.57 16.14
N GLY A 404 8.22 -2.62 16.36
CA GLY A 404 6.81 -2.65 16.00
C GLY A 404 6.00 -1.52 16.68
N ARG A 405 6.21 -1.27 17.98
CA ARG A 405 5.56 -0.14 18.66
C ARG A 405 5.92 1.21 18.03
N ARG A 406 7.20 1.45 17.73
CA ARG A 406 7.63 2.67 17.03
C ARG A 406 7.06 2.77 15.62
N ALA A 407 6.92 1.64 14.92
CA ALA A 407 6.25 1.59 13.62
C ALA A 407 4.79 2.07 13.74
N ARG A 408 4.05 1.57 14.72
CA ARG A 408 2.66 2.02 14.98
C ARG A 408 2.60 3.52 15.27
N GLU A 409 3.50 4.02 16.12
CA GLU A 409 3.58 5.46 16.45
C GLU A 409 3.79 6.30 15.18
N ASP A 410 4.69 5.87 14.28
CA ASP A 410 4.95 6.55 13.02
C ASP A 410 3.73 6.50 12.06
N MET A 411 3.04 5.36 11.95
CA MET A 411 1.84 5.24 11.12
C MET A 411 0.74 6.19 11.60
N VAL A 412 0.49 6.25 12.90
CA VAL A 412 -0.52 7.14 13.49
C VAL A 412 -0.15 8.61 13.31
N ALA A 413 1.13 8.95 13.48
CA ALA A 413 1.58 10.34 13.45
C ALA A 413 1.69 10.92 12.04
N HIS A 414 1.99 10.10 11.04
CA HIS A 414 2.38 10.59 9.71
C HIS A 414 1.54 10.04 8.55
N PHE A 415 0.85 8.91 8.73
CA PHE A 415 0.17 8.22 7.64
C PHE A 415 -1.30 7.90 7.92
N ALA A 416 -1.86 8.44 9.01
CA ALA A 416 -3.29 8.34 9.28
C ALA A 416 -4.10 9.11 8.22
N PRO A 417 -5.32 8.66 7.88
CA PRO A 417 -6.12 9.28 6.82
C PRO A 417 -6.41 10.76 7.05
N ASP A 418 -6.66 11.18 8.30
CA ASP A 418 -6.91 12.58 8.68
C ASP A 418 -5.65 13.45 8.56
N VAL A 419 -4.47 12.90 8.88
CA VAL A 419 -3.18 13.59 8.72
C VAL A 419 -2.91 13.87 7.24
N LEU A 420 -3.06 12.86 6.37
CA LEU A 420 -2.81 13.05 4.95
C LEU A 420 -3.93 13.80 4.22
N ALA A 421 -5.17 13.74 4.69
CA ALA A 421 -6.23 14.63 4.20
C ALA A 421 -5.89 16.09 4.47
N HIS A 422 -5.28 16.41 5.62
CA HIS A 422 -4.83 17.77 5.91
C HIS A 422 -3.73 18.24 4.94
N ASP A 423 -2.79 17.37 4.59
CA ASP A 423 -1.76 17.65 3.57
C ASP A 423 -2.38 17.92 2.19
N VAL A 424 -3.28 17.03 1.75
CA VAL A 424 -4.03 17.21 0.48
C VAL A 424 -4.87 18.50 0.50
N LEU A 425 -5.49 18.84 1.63
CA LEU A 425 -6.19 20.12 1.80
C LEU A 425 -5.27 21.33 1.58
N GLY A 426 -4.03 21.26 2.07
CA GLY A 426 -3.01 22.27 1.79
C GLY A 426 -2.74 22.44 0.30
N HIS A 427 -2.63 21.33 -0.43
CA HIS A 427 -2.49 21.36 -1.89
C HIS A 427 -3.74 21.95 -2.58
N LEU A 428 -4.94 21.53 -2.18
CA LEU A 428 -6.19 22.05 -2.77
C LEU A 428 -6.37 23.55 -2.53
N ARG A 429 -6.02 24.07 -1.35
CA ARG A 429 -6.04 25.51 -1.06
C ARG A 429 -5.05 26.29 -1.93
N ARG A 430 -3.85 25.76 -2.14
CA ARG A 430 -2.87 26.35 -3.04
C ARG A 430 -3.38 26.37 -4.49
N ILE A 431 -4.00 25.29 -4.95
CA ILE A 431 -4.63 25.21 -6.28
C ILE A 431 -5.75 26.25 -6.38
N GLU A 432 -6.63 26.35 -5.40
CA GLU A 432 -7.70 27.33 -5.35
C GLU A 432 -7.17 28.74 -5.48
N ALA A 433 -6.15 29.10 -4.71
CA ALA A 433 -5.51 30.42 -4.79
C ALA A 433 -4.97 30.71 -6.20
N SER A 434 -4.35 29.70 -6.87
CA SER A 434 -3.83 29.86 -8.23
C SER A 434 -4.93 30.09 -9.28
N LEU A 435 -6.14 29.56 -9.07
CA LEU A 435 -7.28 29.73 -9.98
C LEU A 435 -7.98 31.09 -9.80
N HIS A 436 -7.76 31.81 -8.69
CA HIS A 436 -8.35 33.10 -8.40
C HIS A 436 -7.43 34.28 -8.73
N VAL A 437 -6.19 34.05 -9.18
CA VAL A 437 -5.30 35.11 -9.64
C VAL A 437 -5.78 35.61 -11.03
N PRO A 438 -6.11 36.91 -11.20
CA PRO A 438 -6.45 37.42 -12.52
C PRO A 438 -5.26 37.20 -13.48
N ALA A 439 -5.57 36.77 -14.71
CA ALA A 439 -4.57 36.64 -15.77
C ALA A 439 -4.07 38.07 -16.15
N GLY A 440 -3.10 38.60 -15.39
CA GLY A 440 -2.61 39.97 -15.62
C GLY A 440 -1.37 40.35 -14.80
N ASP A 441 -1.09 39.70 -13.70
CA ASP A 441 0.01 40.06 -12.81
C ASP A 441 1.09 38.95 -12.74
N THR A 442 1.64 38.51 -13.86
CA THR A 442 2.93 37.82 -13.89
C THR A 442 4.04 38.88 -13.90
N PRO A 443 4.87 39.00 -12.87
CA PRO A 443 6.08 39.81 -12.98
C PRO A 443 6.96 39.19 -14.08
N GLU A 444 7.27 39.98 -15.10
CA GLU A 444 8.37 39.66 -16.03
C GLU A 444 9.65 39.46 -15.21
N LEU A 445 10.18 38.24 -15.23
CA LEU A 445 11.52 37.90 -14.74
C LEU A 445 12.50 37.87 -15.91
#